data_9e5f6e2bb3addd380a23ed580688e191
#
_entry.id   9e5f6e2bb3addd380a23ed580688e191
#
_cell.length_a   1.000
_cell.length_b   1.000
_cell.length_c   1.000
_cell.angle_alpha   90.00
_cell.angle_beta   90.00
_cell.angle_gamma   90.00
#
_symmetry.space_group_name_H-M   'P 1'
#
loop_
_entity.id
_entity.type
_entity.pdbx_description
1 polymer ?
#
loop_
_entity_poly.entity_id
_entity_poly.type
_entity_poly.pdbx_seq_one_letter_code
_entity_poly.pdbx_strand_id
1 'polypeptide(L)'
;DLFTREEITELTTPSDWYGYWAVLSTWGVIFATFTIVALTWDYLPNLGKILLYIFALIILAGRQLALAILMHDASHQSLFKTKFLNNIVTDWLCARPIWNDLHKYRKHHLRHHSKTSTQADPDLSLVSSYPTTKKSLIFKFLRDLSGMTGLKFVLGRILMDAEKMEWTVSNDRNWIPRN
;
A
#
# COMPACT_ATOMS: atom_id res chain seq x y z
N ASP A 1 -2.48 16.98 31.43
CA ASP A 1 -2.85 15.97 30.44
C ASP A 1 -4.02 16.47 29.62
N LEU A 2 -3.97 16.31 28.28
CA LEU A 2 -5.02 16.78 27.35
C LEU A 2 -6.23 15.83 27.35
N PHE A 3 -6.03 14.56 27.70
CA PHE A 3 -7.06 13.52 27.69
C PHE A 3 -7.03 12.70 28.98
N THR A 4 -8.19 12.25 29.44
CA THR A 4 -8.34 11.26 30.52
C THR A 4 -7.97 9.86 30.02
N ARG A 5 -7.78 8.92 30.96
CA ARG A 5 -7.52 7.49 30.56
C ARG A 5 -8.73 6.87 29.86
N GLU A 6 -9.92 7.24 30.27
CA GLU A 6 -11.17 6.78 29.66
C GLU A 6 -11.29 7.24 28.21
N GLU A 7 -11.04 8.51 27.93
CA GLU A 7 -11.02 9.08 26.57
C GLU A 7 -9.95 8.41 25.69
N ILE A 8 -8.74 8.20 26.21
CA ILE A 8 -7.69 7.48 25.47
C ILE A 8 -8.14 6.06 25.15
N THR A 9 -8.74 5.35 26.11
CA THR A 9 -9.22 3.99 25.91
C THR A 9 -10.32 3.94 24.85
N GLU A 10 -11.28 4.87 24.90
CA GLU A 10 -12.36 4.97 23.91
C GLU A 10 -11.79 5.24 22.50
N LEU A 11 -10.89 6.22 22.36
CA LEU A 11 -10.30 6.62 21.09
C LEU A 11 -9.36 5.56 20.48
N THR A 12 -8.76 4.70 21.31
CA THR A 12 -7.82 3.67 20.86
C THR A 12 -8.43 2.28 20.73
N THR A 13 -9.71 2.11 21.10
CA THR A 13 -10.38 0.80 21.00
C THR A 13 -10.86 0.54 19.58
N PRO A 14 -10.34 -0.50 18.88
CA PRO A 14 -10.79 -0.82 17.54
C PRO A 14 -12.25 -1.25 17.51
N SER A 15 -12.94 -0.95 16.42
CA SER A 15 -14.31 -1.36 16.16
C SER A 15 -14.42 -2.16 14.88
N ASP A 16 -15.10 -3.31 14.91
CA ASP A 16 -15.34 -4.09 13.70
C ASP A 16 -16.20 -3.34 12.69
N TRP A 17 -17.11 -2.50 13.14
CA TRP A 17 -17.97 -1.70 12.27
C TRP A 17 -17.16 -0.72 11.39
N TYR A 18 -16.24 0.03 11.97
CA TYR A 18 -15.37 0.94 11.22
C TYR A 18 -14.44 0.20 10.27
N GLY A 19 -13.94 -0.97 10.69
CA GLY A 19 -13.14 -1.84 9.83
C GLY A 19 -13.92 -2.33 8.61
N TYR A 20 -15.16 -2.81 8.81
CA TYR A 20 -16.04 -3.19 7.69
C TYR A 20 -16.32 -2.02 6.76
N TRP A 21 -16.67 -0.86 7.30
CA TRP A 21 -16.93 0.32 6.50
C TRP A 21 -15.72 0.70 5.65
N ALA A 22 -14.52 0.70 6.21
CA ALA A 22 -13.29 1.04 5.52
C ALA A 22 -12.96 0.06 4.37
N VAL A 23 -13.10 -1.25 4.62
CA VAL A 23 -12.86 -2.28 3.60
C VAL A 23 -13.94 -2.24 2.53
N LEU A 24 -15.22 -2.23 2.91
CA LEU A 24 -16.34 -2.28 1.95
C LEU A 24 -16.43 -1.01 1.10
N SER A 25 -16.20 0.18 1.67
CA SER A 25 -16.17 1.42 0.89
C SER A 25 -15.00 1.45 -0.10
N THR A 26 -13.84 0.92 0.27
CA THR A 26 -12.70 0.81 -0.63
C THR A 26 -13.02 -0.11 -1.82
N TRP A 27 -13.57 -1.29 -1.57
CA TRP A 27 -13.99 -2.22 -2.60
C TRP A 27 -15.18 -1.70 -3.41
N GLY A 28 -16.14 -1.03 -2.77
CA GLY A 28 -17.27 -0.39 -3.44
C GLY A 28 -16.82 0.62 -4.50
N VAL A 29 -15.82 1.47 -4.18
CA VAL A 29 -15.25 2.40 -5.16
C VAL A 29 -14.49 1.68 -6.27
N ILE A 30 -13.76 0.59 -5.97
CA ILE A 30 -13.08 -0.21 -6.99
C ILE A 30 -14.10 -0.80 -7.98
N PHE A 31 -15.13 -1.49 -7.48
CA PHE A 31 -16.17 -2.08 -8.32
C PHE A 31 -16.98 -1.02 -9.09
N ALA A 32 -17.34 0.09 -8.44
CA ALA A 32 -18.02 1.20 -9.13
C ALA A 32 -17.19 1.75 -10.28
N THR A 33 -15.87 1.91 -10.09
CA THR A 33 -14.97 2.39 -11.14
C THR A 33 -14.96 1.44 -12.34
N PHE A 34 -14.77 0.15 -12.13
CA PHE A 34 -14.82 -0.85 -13.21
C PHE A 34 -16.18 -0.88 -13.90
N THR A 35 -17.27 -0.82 -13.13
CA THR A 35 -18.64 -0.82 -13.67
C THR A 35 -18.89 0.41 -14.54
N ILE A 36 -18.50 1.60 -14.09
CA ILE A 36 -18.63 2.84 -14.88
C ILE A 36 -17.86 2.72 -16.18
N VAL A 37 -16.60 2.27 -16.14
CA VAL A 37 -15.80 2.07 -17.35
C VAL A 37 -16.49 1.08 -18.29
N ALA A 38 -16.92 -0.07 -17.79
CA ALA A 38 -17.55 -1.11 -18.61
C ALA A 38 -18.86 -0.64 -19.26
N LEU A 39 -19.69 0.11 -18.54
CA LEU A 39 -21.00 0.55 -19.03
C LEU A 39 -20.92 1.77 -19.97
N THR A 40 -19.86 2.59 -19.87
CA THR A 40 -19.79 3.85 -20.62
C THR A 40 -18.82 3.83 -21.78
N TRP A 41 -17.90 2.86 -21.82
CA TRP A 41 -16.79 2.83 -22.77
C TRP A 41 -17.22 2.93 -24.23
N ASP A 42 -18.23 2.15 -24.64
CA ASP A 42 -18.67 2.07 -26.03
C ASP A 42 -19.45 3.31 -26.50
N TYR A 43 -19.98 4.08 -25.56
CA TYR A 43 -20.77 5.29 -25.85
C TYR A 43 -19.92 6.56 -25.95
N LEU A 44 -18.63 6.49 -25.58
CA LEU A 44 -17.76 7.66 -25.54
C LEU A 44 -16.94 7.84 -26.84
N PRO A 45 -16.75 9.08 -27.32
CA PRO A 45 -15.76 9.38 -28.35
C PRO A 45 -14.34 9.10 -27.84
N ASN A 46 -13.36 8.99 -28.75
CA ASN A 46 -11.97 8.62 -28.41
C ASN A 46 -11.36 9.49 -27.27
N LEU A 47 -11.58 10.80 -27.31
CA LEU A 47 -11.12 11.69 -26.24
C LEU A 47 -11.79 11.35 -24.91
N GLY A 48 -13.09 11.08 -24.91
CA GLY A 48 -13.83 10.66 -23.72
C GLY A 48 -13.30 9.36 -23.12
N LYS A 49 -12.95 8.37 -23.96
CA LYS A 49 -12.33 7.11 -23.52
C LYS A 49 -10.97 7.35 -22.86
N ILE A 50 -10.14 8.21 -23.44
CA ILE A 50 -8.84 8.57 -22.86
C ILE A 50 -9.00 9.23 -21.49
N LEU A 51 -9.89 10.21 -21.37
CA LEU A 51 -10.15 10.90 -20.11
C LEU A 51 -10.72 9.98 -19.05
N LEU A 52 -11.69 9.12 -19.42
CA LEU A 52 -12.25 8.10 -18.53
C LEU A 52 -11.17 7.14 -18.03
N TYR A 53 -10.30 6.67 -18.92
CA TYR A 53 -9.21 5.76 -18.58
C TYR A 53 -8.22 6.41 -17.58
N ILE A 54 -7.78 7.65 -17.85
CA ILE A 54 -6.88 8.38 -16.94
C ILE A 54 -7.54 8.57 -15.58
N PHE A 55 -8.82 8.97 -15.54
CA PHE A 55 -9.56 9.16 -14.29
C PHE A 55 -9.71 7.86 -13.51
N ALA A 56 -10.06 6.76 -14.18
CA ALA A 56 -10.14 5.44 -13.58
C ALA A 56 -8.79 4.99 -13.00
N LEU A 57 -7.68 5.20 -13.72
CA LEU A 57 -6.34 4.89 -13.21
C LEU A 57 -6.00 5.66 -11.94
N ILE A 58 -6.33 6.95 -11.86
CA ILE A 58 -6.09 7.78 -10.67
C ILE A 58 -6.89 7.25 -9.48
N ILE A 59 -8.17 6.94 -9.68
CA ILE A 59 -9.03 6.39 -8.62
C ILE A 59 -8.50 5.03 -8.16
N LEU A 60 -8.20 4.11 -9.09
CA LEU A 60 -7.73 2.77 -8.76
C LEU A 60 -6.36 2.80 -8.06
N ALA A 61 -5.45 3.69 -8.46
CA ALA A 61 -4.18 3.90 -7.78
C ALA A 61 -4.39 4.36 -6.32
N GLY A 62 -5.33 5.31 -6.10
CA GLY A 62 -5.72 5.74 -4.76
C GLY A 62 -6.35 4.61 -3.93
N ARG A 63 -7.13 3.72 -4.56
CA ARG A 63 -7.72 2.55 -3.86
C ARG A 63 -6.67 1.46 -3.57
N GLN A 64 -5.70 1.28 -4.44
CA GLN A 64 -4.56 0.39 -4.17
C GLN A 64 -3.76 0.86 -2.94
N LEU A 65 -3.51 2.16 -2.83
CA LEU A 65 -2.91 2.74 -1.63
C LEU A 65 -3.81 2.58 -0.39
N ALA A 66 -5.13 2.76 -0.52
CA ALA A 66 -6.06 2.52 0.57
C ALA A 66 -6.00 1.08 1.08
N LEU A 67 -5.96 0.08 0.19
CA LEU A 67 -5.78 -1.32 0.58
C LEU A 67 -4.45 -1.55 1.34
N ALA A 68 -3.37 -0.88 0.92
CA ALA A 68 -2.09 -0.94 1.62
C ALA A 68 -2.16 -0.32 3.02
N ILE A 69 -2.89 0.78 3.21
CA ILE A 69 -3.13 1.41 4.52
C ILE A 69 -3.96 0.48 5.41
N LEU A 70 -5.03 -0.13 4.90
CA LEU A 70 -5.84 -1.08 5.66
C LEU A 70 -5.03 -2.32 6.08
N MET A 71 -4.17 -2.82 5.19
CA MET A 71 -3.21 -3.88 5.53
C MET A 71 -2.23 -3.43 6.64
N HIS A 72 -1.73 -2.19 6.56
CA HIS A 72 -0.87 -1.60 7.58
C HIS A 72 -1.56 -1.58 8.95
N ASP A 73 -2.78 -1.05 9.03
CA ASP A 73 -3.53 -0.95 10.29
C ASP A 73 -3.86 -2.33 10.87
N ALA A 74 -4.20 -3.30 10.02
CA ALA A 74 -4.37 -4.69 10.44
C ALA A 74 -3.05 -5.32 10.92
N SER A 75 -1.90 -4.87 10.43
CA SER A 75 -0.59 -5.33 10.91
C SER A 75 -0.36 -4.96 12.39
N HIS A 76 -0.93 -3.84 12.82
CA HIS A 76 -0.97 -3.39 14.21
C HIS A 76 -2.14 -3.96 15.02
N GLN A 77 -2.99 -4.81 14.44
CA GLN A 77 -4.23 -5.31 15.07
C GLN A 77 -5.24 -4.20 15.41
N SER A 78 -5.20 -3.08 14.69
CA SER A 78 -5.99 -1.87 14.97
C SER A 78 -7.15 -1.63 14.01
N LEU A 79 -7.21 -2.32 12.87
CA LEU A 79 -8.29 -2.14 11.88
C LEU A 79 -9.63 -2.71 12.37
N PHE A 80 -9.60 -3.88 13.03
CA PHE A 80 -10.76 -4.55 13.58
C PHE A 80 -10.53 -4.92 15.06
N LYS A 81 -11.61 -4.98 15.84
CA LYS A 81 -11.58 -5.55 17.19
C LYS A 81 -11.32 -7.06 17.15
N THR A 82 -11.95 -7.76 16.21
CA THR A 82 -11.86 -9.20 16.07
C THR A 82 -10.55 -9.61 15.38
N LYS A 83 -9.72 -10.42 16.08
CA LYS A 83 -8.40 -10.87 15.60
C LYS A 83 -8.46 -11.63 14.28
N PHE A 84 -9.49 -12.46 14.05
CA PHE A 84 -9.68 -13.19 12.80
C PHE A 84 -9.81 -12.22 11.60
N LEU A 85 -10.56 -11.12 11.78
CA LEU A 85 -10.73 -10.11 10.75
C LEU A 85 -9.40 -9.41 10.44
N ASN A 86 -8.62 -9.03 11.47
CA ASN A 86 -7.28 -8.44 11.28
C ASN A 86 -6.26 -9.38 10.64
N ASN A 87 -6.41 -10.69 10.74
CA ASN A 87 -5.39 -11.64 10.28
C ASN A 87 -5.76 -12.27 8.95
N ILE A 88 -6.95 -12.86 8.84
CA ILE A 88 -7.34 -13.68 7.69
C ILE A 88 -8.11 -12.83 6.67
N VAL A 89 -9.16 -12.15 7.12
CA VAL A 89 -10.02 -11.38 6.19
C VAL A 89 -9.23 -10.24 5.55
N THR A 90 -8.44 -9.51 6.33
CA THR A 90 -7.61 -8.41 5.79
C THR A 90 -6.48 -8.91 4.91
N ASP A 91 -5.87 -10.08 5.20
CA ASP A 91 -4.88 -10.65 4.28
C ASP A 91 -5.50 -10.86 2.90
N TRP A 92 -6.67 -11.50 2.82
CA TRP A 92 -7.32 -11.80 1.55
C TRP A 92 -7.93 -10.58 0.86
N LEU A 93 -8.53 -9.64 1.60
CA LEU A 93 -9.24 -8.51 1.01
C LEU A 93 -8.36 -7.25 0.83
N CYS A 94 -7.25 -7.13 1.54
CA CYS A 94 -6.43 -5.92 1.47
C CYS A 94 -4.99 -6.21 1.03
N ALA A 95 -4.34 -7.27 1.54
CA ALA A 95 -2.95 -7.57 1.20
C ALA A 95 -2.83 -8.28 -0.16
N ARG A 96 -3.54 -9.39 -0.37
CA ARG A 96 -3.44 -10.19 -1.61
C ARG A 96 -3.79 -9.41 -2.88
N PRO A 97 -4.84 -8.55 -2.90
CA PRO A 97 -5.17 -7.79 -4.11
C PRO A 97 -4.07 -6.81 -4.56
N ILE A 98 -3.20 -6.38 -3.66
CA ILE A 98 -2.03 -5.55 -3.97
C ILE A 98 -0.74 -6.36 -4.05
N TRP A 99 -0.87 -7.68 -4.24
CA TRP A 99 0.22 -8.63 -4.33
C TRP A 99 1.14 -8.62 -3.11
N ASN A 100 0.56 -8.57 -1.92
CA ASN A 100 1.29 -8.59 -0.66
C ASN A 100 0.84 -9.75 0.25
N ASP A 101 1.51 -9.93 1.37
CA ASP A 101 1.25 -10.91 2.41
C ASP A 101 1.26 -10.22 3.76
N LEU A 102 0.12 -10.21 4.44
CA LEU A 102 -0.02 -9.49 5.71
C LEU A 102 0.94 -10.00 6.80
N HIS A 103 1.20 -11.31 6.84
CA HIS A 103 2.05 -11.89 7.88
C HIS A 103 3.53 -11.52 7.66
N LYS A 104 4.00 -11.61 6.41
CA LYS A 104 5.35 -11.18 6.03
C LYS A 104 5.51 -9.67 6.24
N TYR A 105 4.52 -8.88 5.80
CA TYR A 105 4.49 -7.43 6.01
C TYR A 105 4.55 -7.07 7.49
N ARG A 106 3.70 -7.66 8.33
CA ARG A 106 3.67 -7.42 9.79
C ARG A 106 5.04 -7.67 10.42
N LYS A 107 5.68 -8.80 10.11
CA LYS A 107 7.00 -9.13 10.64
C LYS A 107 8.04 -8.07 10.26
N HIS A 108 8.07 -7.65 9.01
CA HIS A 108 8.95 -6.61 8.51
C HIS A 108 8.65 -5.25 9.17
N HIS A 109 7.39 -4.85 9.18
CA HIS A 109 6.93 -3.55 9.65
C HIS A 109 7.11 -3.35 11.16
N LEU A 110 6.81 -4.37 11.98
CA LEU A 110 7.08 -4.30 13.42
C LEU A 110 8.57 -4.28 13.75
N ARG A 111 9.42 -4.93 12.91
CA ARG A 111 10.87 -4.76 13.01
C ARG A 111 11.29 -3.33 12.70
N HIS A 112 10.72 -2.70 11.66
CA HIS A 112 10.94 -1.29 11.35
C HIS A 112 10.61 -0.43 12.58
N HIS A 113 9.41 -0.57 13.17
CA HIS A 113 9.03 0.20 14.36
C HIS A 113 10.00 0.01 15.54
N SER A 114 10.47 -1.20 15.77
CA SER A 114 11.40 -1.49 16.88
C SER A 114 12.81 -1.01 16.65
N LYS A 115 13.20 -0.70 15.40
CA LYS A 115 14.57 -0.36 14.99
C LYS A 115 14.65 0.93 14.19
N THR A 116 13.58 1.71 14.16
CA THR A 116 13.44 2.95 13.37
C THR A 116 14.69 3.82 13.50
N SER A 117 15.22 4.27 12.36
CA SER A 117 16.41 5.12 12.23
C SER A 117 17.74 4.53 12.73
N THR A 118 17.79 3.23 13.05
CA THR A 118 19.06 2.54 13.36
C THR A 118 19.58 1.80 12.11
N GLN A 119 20.83 1.33 12.15
CA GLN A 119 21.40 0.50 11.07
C GLN A 119 20.69 -0.86 10.90
N ALA A 120 19.89 -1.28 11.88
CA ALA A 120 19.10 -2.51 11.84
C ALA A 120 17.66 -2.29 11.34
N ASP A 121 17.29 -1.05 10.97
CA ASP A 121 16.01 -0.70 10.40
C ASP A 121 15.90 -1.26 8.97
N PRO A 122 14.95 -2.19 8.69
CA PRO A 122 14.80 -2.74 7.35
C PRO A 122 14.38 -1.71 6.30
N ASP A 123 13.82 -0.56 6.70
CA ASP A 123 13.36 0.51 5.81
C ASP A 123 14.33 1.70 5.75
N LEU A 124 15.54 1.59 6.33
CA LEU A 124 16.53 2.64 6.33
C LEU A 124 16.88 3.11 4.90
N SER A 125 16.88 2.21 3.93
CA SER A 125 17.17 2.52 2.53
C SER A 125 16.15 3.49 1.89
N LEU A 126 14.91 3.55 2.40
CA LEU A 126 13.87 4.46 1.90
C LEU A 126 14.19 5.93 2.22
N VAL A 127 14.89 6.18 3.32
CA VAL A 127 15.18 7.52 3.83
C VAL A 127 16.66 7.90 3.75
N SER A 128 17.56 6.94 3.56
CA SER A 128 19.01 7.13 3.59
C SER A 128 19.56 8.08 2.50
N SER A 129 18.77 8.34 1.44
CA SER A 129 19.13 9.27 0.37
C SER A 129 18.71 10.72 0.66
N TYR A 130 18.04 10.99 1.78
CA TYR A 130 17.62 12.33 2.16
C TYR A 130 18.57 12.95 3.20
N PRO A 131 18.82 14.28 3.15
CA PRO A 131 18.23 15.26 2.22
C PRO A 131 18.73 15.08 0.78
N THR A 132 17.86 15.36 -0.21
CA THR A 132 18.17 15.21 -1.63
C THR A 132 18.06 16.53 -2.39
N THR A 133 18.60 16.62 -3.61
CA THR A 133 18.52 17.81 -4.45
C THR A 133 17.17 17.91 -5.16
N LYS A 134 16.73 19.15 -5.50
CA LYS A 134 15.52 19.36 -6.33
C LYS A 134 15.58 18.58 -7.65
N LYS A 135 16.75 18.54 -8.30
CA LYS A 135 16.97 17.79 -9.54
C LYS A 135 16.71 16.29 -9.33
N SER A 136 17.26 15.70 -8.28
CA SER A 136 17.06 14.29 -7.95
C SER A 136 15.57 13.97 -7.69
N LEU A 137 14.86 14.88 -7.00
CA LEU A 137 13.44 14.74 -6.71
C LEU A 137 12.60 14.79 -8.00
N ILE A 138 12.89 15.74 -8.92
CA ILE A 138 12.20 15.82 -10.23
C ILE A 138 12.41 14.52 -11.02
N PHE A 139 13.63 14.00 -11.11
CA PHE A 139 13.90 12.73 -11.80
C PHE A 139 13.21 11.54 -11.14
N LYS A 140 13.07 11.56 -9.81
CA LYS A 140 12.28 10.55 -9.11
C LYS A 140 10.82 10.60 -9.56
N PHE A 141 10.18 11.77 -9.57
CA PHE A 141 8.79 11.92 -10.03
C PHE A 141 8.61 11.50 -11.50
N LEU A 142 9.51 11.91 -12.39
CA LEU A 142 9.45 11.51 -13.81
C LEU A 142 9.53 9.99 -13.97
N ARG A 143 10.42 9.33 -13.24
CA ARG A 143 10.55 7.88 -13.24
C ARG A 143 9.31 7.19 -12.67
N ASP A 144 8.73 7.74 -11.59
CA ASP A 144 7.53 7.17 -10.97
C ASP A 144 6.32 7.33 -11.92
N LEU A 145 6.14 8.51 -12.53
CA LEU A 145 5.09 8.78 -13.51
C LEU A 145 5.25 7.99 -14.82
N SER A 146 6.47 7.66 -15.22
CA SER A 146 6.72 6.81 -16.41
C SER A 146 6.38 5.33 -16.21
N GLY A 147 6.01 4.92 -15.00
CA GLY A 147 5.74 3.52 -14.64
C GLY A 147 6.99 2.66 -14.39
N MET A 148 8.21 3.20 -14.59
CA MET A 148 9.46 2.43 -14.40
C MET A 148 9.61 1.91 -12.96
N THR A 149 9.18 2.70 -11.97
CA THR A 149 9.19 2.27 -10.56
C THR A 149 8.20 1.12 -10.33
N GLY A 150 7.00 1.20 -10.91
CA GLY A 150 6.00 0.14 -10.84
C GLY A 150 6.49 -1.17 -11.49
N LEU A 151 7.11 -1.08 -12.67
CA LEU A 151 7.69 -2.24 -13.33
C LEU A 151 8.78 -2.92 -12.47
N LYS A 152 9.67 -2.13 -11.87
CA LYS A 152 10.69 -2.66 -10.93
C LYS A 152 10.04 -3.35 -9.73
N PHE A 153 8.97 -2.77 -9.19
CA PHE A 153 8.23 -3.37 -8.08
C PHE A 153 7.65 -4.74 -8.48
N VAL A 154 6.99 -4.83 -9.65
CA VAL A 154 6.44 -6.10 -10.16
C VAL A 154 7.54 -7.15 -10.35
N LEU A 155 8.66 -6.79 -10.99
CA LEU A 155 9.79 -7.70 -11.16
C LEU A 155 10.36 -8.16 -9.82
N GLY A 156 10.52 -7.23 -8.86
CA GLY A 156 10.97 -7.57 -7.51
C GLY A 156 10.03 -8.57 -6.82
N ARG A 157 8.72 -8.38 -6.94
CA ARG A 157 7.72 -9.32 -6.38
C ARG A 157 7.82 -10.70 -7.01
N ILE A 158 7.95 -10.80 -8.33
CA ILE A 158 8.13 -12.07 -9.02
C ILE A 158 9.40 -12.79 -8.50
N LEU A 159 10.51 -12.07 -8.32
CA LEU A 159 11.76 -12.66 -7.81
C LEU A 159 11.63 -13.12 -6.35
N MET A 160 10.89 -12.38 -5.52
CA MET A 160 10.60 -12.77 -4.12
C MET A 160 9.71 -14.02 -4.06
N ASP A 161 8.66 -14.07 -4.91
CA ASP A 161 7.74 -15.21 -4.95
C ASP A 161 8.41 -16.46 -5.56
N ALA A 162 9.41 -16.27 -6.42
CA ALA A 162 10.27 -17.34 -6.96
C ALA A 162 11.42 -17.73 -6.01
N GLU A 163 11.46 -17.22 -4.78
CA GLU A 163 12.52 -17.45 -3.78
C GLU A 163 13.94 -17.07 -4.24
N LYS A 164 14.04 -16.24 -5.29
CA LYS A 164 15.32 -15.75 -5.82
C LYS A 164 15.79 -14.47 -5.13
N MET A 165 14.95 -13.86 -4.32
CA MET A 165 15.23 -12.64 -3.56
C MET A 165 14.54 -12.71 -2.21
N GLU A 166 15.20 -12.19 -1.16
CA GLU A 166 14.60 -12.09 0.17
C GLU A 166 13.39 -11.15 0.14
N TRP A 167 12.33 -11.52 0.89
CA TRP A 167 11.12 -10.72 0.97
C TRP A 167 11.38 -9.39 1.70
N THR A 168 11.04 -8.28 1.07
CA THR A 168 11.11 -6.93 1.62
C THR A 168 10.02 -6.04 1.04
N VAL A 169 9.65 -4.98 1.74
CA VAL A 169 8.82 -3.88 1.21
C VAL A 169 9.68 -2.69 0.77
N SER A 170 10.92 -2.65 1.23
CA SER A 170 11.86 -1.58 0.87
C SER A 170 12.33 -1.77 -0.57
N ASN A 171 12.40 -0.66 -1.30
CA ASN A 171 12.94 -0.62 -2.66
C ASN A 171 14.47 -0.62 -2.59
N ASP A 172 15.05 -1.63 -1.92
CA ASP A 172 16.48 -1.67 -1.68
C ASP A 172 17.23 -1.75 -3.01
N ARG A 173 18.10 -0.76 -3.26
CA ARG A 173 18.93 -0.70 -4.49
C ARG A 173 19.98 -1.81 -4.55
N ASN A 174 20.15 -2.56 -3.47
CA ASN A 174 21.22 -3.57 -3.32
C ASN A 174 20.95 -4.87 -4.10
N TRP A 175 19.76 -5.05 -4.69
CA TRP A 175 19.48 -6.22 -5.53
C TRP A 175 20.06 -6.10 -6.96
N ILE A 176 20.51 -4.90 -7.38
CA ILE A 176 21.28 -4.73 -8.62
C ILE A 176 22.74 -4.73 -8.18
N PRO A 177 23.55 -5.75 -8.55
CA PRO A 177 25.00 -5.69 -8.33
C PRO A 177 25.53 -4.39 -8.91
N ARG A 178 26.16 -3.57 -8.09
CA ARG A 178 26.92 -2.42 -8.59
C ARG A 178 28.22 -2.99 -9.14
N ASN A 179 28.30 -3.11 -10.46
CA ASN A 179 29.59 -3.29 -11.11
C ASN A 179 30.42 -2.01 -10.99
#